data_e9e7103dca528832928a4fefe683dbe3
#
_entry.id   e9e7103dca528832928a4fefe683dbe3
#
_cell.length_a   1.000
_cell.length_b   1.000
_cell.length_c   1.000
_cell.angle_alpha   90.00
_cell.angle_beta   90.00
_cell.angle_gamma   90.00
#
_symmetry.space_group_name_H-M   'P 1'
#
loop_
_entity.id
_entity.type
_entity.pdbx_description
1 polymer ?
#
loop_
_entity_poly.entity_id
_entity_poly.type
_entity_poly.pdbx_seq_one_letter_code
_entity_poly.pdbx_strand_id
1 'polypeptide(L)'
;MSSRDSSIKAPVHPAAKAELKGRRILVVEDSPVVGPFTADLLGELGCEVVGPAPNMAAARELVEAGDFDAALVDIHIRGERVFPLCEMLEAQGVPFVFTSGYADRNMPEKWEDRPRVQKPYTLDQIEKALRGLFEEDPKS
;
A
#
# COMPACT_ATOMS: atom_id res chain seq x y z
N MET A 1 15.87 -1.77 -21.99
CA MET A 1 15.41 -1.94 -22.70
C MET A 1 15.02 -2.44 -22.88
N SER A 2 15.01 -2.45 -22.40
CA SER A 2 14.40 -2.80 -23.11
C SER A 2 13.83 -3.14 -23.09
N SER A 3 14.08 -3.05 -22.77
CA SER A 3 13.41 -3.18 -23.34
C SER A 3 12.72 -3.22 -23.24
N ARG A 4 12.83 -3.02 -23.05
CA ARG A 4 12.13 -2.92 -23.48
C ARG A 4 11.67 -2.89 -23.98
N ASP A 5 11.91 -2.67 -23.77
CA ASP A 5 11.31 -2.42 -24.70
C ASP A 5 10.92 -2.43 -25.01
N SER A 6 11.10 -2.38 -24.98
CA SER A 6 10.63 -2.27 -25.74
C SER A 6 10.15 -2.08 -25.91
N SER A 7 10.18 -1.92 -25.92
CA SER A 7 9.65 -1.72 -26.39
C SER A 7 9.03 -1.35 -26.42
N ILE A 8 8.90 -1.12 -26.33
CA ILE A 8 8.18 -0.82 -26.48
C ILE A 8 7.58 -0.46 -26.46
N LYS A 9 7.92 -0.49 -26.68
CA LYS A 9 7.22 -0.07 -26.57
C LYS A 9 6.18 0.41 -26.85
N ALA A 10 6.41 -0.05 -27.16
CA ALA A 10 4.99 0.11 -27.35
C ALA A 10 4.51 1.35 -26.64
N PRO A 11 3.52 2.02 -27.17
CA PRO A 11 2.98 3.14 -26.42
C PRO A 11 2.42 2.61 -25.12
N VAL A 12 2.82 3.20 -24.05
CA VAL A 12 2.29 2.84 -22.75
C VAL A 12 1.02 3.61 -22.55
N HIS A 13 -0.11 2.92 -22.52
CA HIS A 13 -1.30 3.68 -22.19
C HIS A 13 -1.54 3.65 -20.69
N PRO A 14 -2.40 4.56 -20.23
CA PRO A 14 -2.51 4.80 -18.79
C PRO A 14 -2.83 3.57 -17.97
N ALA A 15 -3.60 2.63 -18.52
CA ALA A 15 -3.96 1.45 -17.78
C ALA A 15 -2.74 0.61 -17.41
N ALA A 16 -1.73 0.60 -18.26
CA ALA A 16 -0.53 -0.18 -17.97
C ALA A 16 0.22 0.38 -16.79
N LYS A 17 0.21 1.70 -16.60
CA LYS A 17 0.90 2.31 -15.47
C LYS A 17 0.22 1.98 -14.15
N ALA A 18 -1.08 1.77 -14.17
CA ALA A 18 -1.84 1.49 -12.97
C ALA A 18 -2.06 0.01 -12.76
N GLU A 19 -1.36 -0.81 -13.52
CA GLU A 19 -1.53 -2.25 -13.42
C GLU A 19 -1.14 -2.76 -12.05
N LEU A 20 -1.99 -3.57 -11.44
CA LEU A 20 -1.73 -4.12 -10.13
C LEU A 20 -1.18 -5.52 -10.15
N LYS A 21 -1.37 -6.24 -11.24
CA LYS A 21 -0.93 -7.62 -11.34
C LYS A 21 0.58 -7.71 -11.13
N GLY A 22 0.97 -8.57 -10.21
CA GLY A 22 2.37 -8.78 -9.92
C GLY A 22 3.00 -7.75 -8.97
N ARG A 23 2.25 -6.70 -8.61
CA ARG A 23 2.76 -5.74 -7.63
C ARG A 23 2.85 -6.39 -6.27
N ARG A 24 3.90 -6.06 -5.54
CA ARG A 24 4.07 -6.58 -4.20
C ARG A 24 3.60 -5.52 -3.21
N ILE A 25 2.65 -5.88 -2.38
CA ILE A 25 2.00 -4.92 -1.48
C ILE A 25 2.23 -5.35 -0.04
N LEU A 26 2.88 -4.49 0.72
CA LEU A 26 3.07 -4.71 2.15
C LEU A 26 1.74 -4.39 2.86
N VAL A 27 1.33 -5.26 3.76
CA VAL A 27 0.13 -5.04 4.57
C VAL A 27 0.56 -4.98 6.02
N VAL A 28 0.21 -3.88 6.69
CA VAL A 28 0.47 -3.70 8.12
C VAL A 28 -0.88 -3.61 8.81
N GLU A 29 -1.25 -4.67 9.54
CA GLU A 29 -2.58 -4.78 10.11
C GLU A 29 -2.53 -5.78 11.26
N ASP A 30 -2.98 -5.35 12.45
CA ASP A 30 -2.89 -6.21 13.62
C ASP A 30 -4.10 -7.11 13.85
N SER A 31 -5.18 -6.89 13.10
CA SER A 31 -6.39 -7.69 13.25
C SER A 31 -6.22 -9.07 12.61
N PRO A 32 -6.48 -10.15 13.35
CA PRO A 32 -6.40 -11.49 12.76
C PRO A 32 -7.52 -11.77 11.76
N VAL A 33 -8.48 -10.88 11.65
CA VAL A 33 -9.56 -11.02 10.67
C VAL A 33 -9.31 -10.11 9.47
N VAL A 34 -9.00 -8.85 9.72
CA VAL A 34 -8.84 -7.87 8.64
C VAL A 34 -7.57 -8.12 7.83
N GLY A 35 -6.48 -8.54 8.48
CA GLY A 35 -5.25 -8.82 7.76
C GLY A 35 -5.43 -9.89 6.68
N PRO A 36 -5.91 -11.08 7.04
CA PRO A 36 -6.15 -12.12 6.03
C PRO A 36 -7.19 -11.72 5.00
N PHE A 37 -8.23 -11.00 5.42
CA PHE A 37 -9.23 -10.51 4.48
C PHE A 37 -8.60 -9.59 3.42
N THR A 38 -7.75 -8.69 3.87
CA THR A 38 -7.07 -7.77 2.95
C THR A 38 -6.15 -8.55 2.00
N ALA A 39 -5.45 -9.54 2.53
CA ALA A 39 -4.59 -10.37 1.70
C ALA A 39 -5.40 -11.06 0.59
N ASP A 40 -6.60 -11.54 0.93
CA ASP A 40 -7.46 -12.17 -0.05
C ASP A 40 -7.88 -11.19 -1.15
N LEU A 41 -8.24 -9.97 -0.75
CA LEU A 41 -8.61 -8.95 -1.74
C LEU A 41 -7.45 -8.65 -2.69
N LEU A 42 -6.25 -8.53 -2.13
CA LEU A 42 -5.08 -8.25 -2.95
C LEU A 42 -4.80 -9.39 -3.91
N GLY A 43 -5.00 -10.62 -3.44
CA GLY A 43 -4.83 -11.78 -4.32
C GLY A 43 -5.78 -11.76 -5.49
N GLU A 44 -7.03 -11.32 -5.25
CA GLU A 44 -8.00 -11.19 -6.34
C GLU A 44 -7.58 -10.15 -7.36
N LEU A 45 -6.84 -9.16 -6.93
CA LEU A 45 -6.34 -8.12 -7.84
C LEU A 45 -5.06 -8.53 -8.55
N GLY A 46 -4.54 -9.70 -8.24
CA GLY A 46 -3.31 -10.18 -8.87
C GLY A 46 -2.04 -9.71 -8.18
N CYS A 47 -2.17 -9.10 -7.01
CA CYS A 47 -1.02 -8.63 -6.26
C CYS A 47 -0.40 -9.75 -5.44
N GLU A 48 0.88 -9.61 -5.14
CA GLU A 48 1.54 -10.46 -4.16
C GLU A 48 1.53 -9.74 -2.83
N VAL A 49 1.27 -10.46 -1.76
CA VAL A 49 1.15 -9.89 -0.43
C VAL A 49 2.42 -10.09 0.35
N VAL A 50 2.92 -9.01 0.95
CA VAL A 50 4.04 -9.06 1.88
C VAL A 50 3.46 -8.82 3.27
N GLY A 51 3.56 -9.79 4.16
CA GLY A 51 2.88 -9.76 5.44
C GLY A 51 1.61 -10.59 5.39
N PRO A 52 0.54 -10.25 6.11
CA PRO A 52 0.35 -9.04 6.93
C PRO A 52 1.27 -9.03 8.15
N ALA A 53 1.83 -7.86 8.44
CA ALA A 53 2.63 -7.67 9.63
C ALA A 53 1.71 -7.29 10.79
N PRO A 54 1.67 -8.08 11.86
CA PRO A 54 0.70 -7.86 12.93
C PRO A 54 1.17 -6.90 14.03
N ASN A 55 2.40 -6.42 13.94
CA ASN A 55 2.91 -5.50 14.94
C ASN A 55 4.01 -4.65 14.30
N MET A 56 4.43 -3.63 15.03
CA MET A 56 5.40 -2.68 14.48
C MET A 56 6.77 -3.31 14.26
N ALA A 57 7.18 -4.25 15.12
CA ALA A 57 8.49 -4.87 14.95
C ALA A 57 8.55 -5.69 13.66
N ALA A 58 7.51 -6.48 13.40
CA ALA A 58 7.46 -7.26 12.16
C ALA A 58 7.39 -6.34 10.96
N ALA A 59 6.61 -5.26 11.07
CA ALA A 59 6.49 -4.32 9.97
C ALA A 59 7.82 -3.65 9.65
N ARG A 60 8.57 -3.27 10.68
CA ARG A 60 9.86 -2.65 10.45
C ARG A 60 10.82 -3.57 9.72
N GLU A 61 10.82 -4.85 10.10
CA GLU A 61 11.68 -5.82 9.41
C GLU A 61 11.36 -5.90 7.94
N LEU A 62 10.06 -5.93 7.60
CA LEU A 62 9.66 -6.02 6.21
C LEU A 62 9.99 -4.74 5.45
N VAL A 63 9.82 -3.58 6.09
CA VAL A 63 10.17 -2.32 5.44
C VAL A 63 11.68 -2.24 5.21
N GLU A 64 12.47 -2.71 6.17
CA GLU A 64 13.92 -2.70 6.01
C GLU A 64 14.37 -3.62 4.88
N ALA A 65 13.68 -4.73 4.70
CA ALA A 65 13.98 -5.62 3.57
C ALA A 65 13.64 -4.97 2.24
N GLY A 66 12.63 -4.10 2.21
CA GLY A 66 12.36 -3.26 1.07
C GLY A 66 11.86 -3.95 -0.19
N ASP A 67 11.28 -5.12 -0.06
CA ASP A 67 10.93 -5.92 -1.23
C ASP A 67 9.43 -5.82 -1.53
N PHE A 68 8.96 -4.61 -1.81
CA PHE A 68 7.57 -4.38 -2.15
C PHE A 68 7.43 -3.04 -2.88
N ASP A 69 6.31 -2.85 -3.55
CA ASP A 69 6.06 -1.69 -4.41
C ASP A 69 5.21 -0.62 -3.73
N ALA A 70 4.37 -1.02 -2.80
CA ALA A 70 3.48 -0.10 -2.10
C ALA A 70 3.06 -0.75 -0.80
N ALA A 71 2.35 0.01 0.04
CA ALA A 71 1.93 -0.51 1.33
C ALA A 71 0.52 -0.06 1.69
N LEU A 72 -0.18 -0.92 2.41
CA LEU A 72 -1.43 -0.58 3.08
C LEU A 72 -1.12 -0.64 4.57
N VAL A 73 -1.29 0.48 5.26
CA VAL A 73 -0.87 0.56 6.66
C VAL A 73 -2.02 1.05 7.53
N ASP A 74 -2.37 0.25 8.51
CA ASP A 74 -3.36 0.66 9.51
C ASP A 74 -2.74 1.76 10.38
N ILE A 75 -3.53 2.78 10.67
CA ILE A 75 -3.04 3.91 11.47
C ILE A 75 -2.66 3.46 12.88
N HIS A 76 -3.41 2.52 13.45
CA HIS A 76 -3.12 2.02 14.81
C HIS A 76 -2.77 0.55 14.76
N ILE A 77 -1.59 0.22 15.25
CA ILE A 77 -1.11 -1.16 15.31
C ILE A 77 -0.79 -1.47 16.75
N ARG A 78 -1.61 -2.30 17.38
CA ARG A 78 -1.41 -2.71 18.77
C ARG A 78 -1.27 -1.51 19.70
N GLY A 79 -2.12 -0.51 19.49
CA GLY A 79 -2.11 0.67 20.31
C GLY A 79 -1.04 1.69 19.96
N GLU A 80 -0.19 1.39 19.00
CA GLU A 80 0.83 2.33 18.55
C GLU A 80 0.38 2.99 17.26
N ARG A 81 0.74 4.25 17.11
CA ARG A 81 0.46 4.95 15.86
C ARG A 81 1.54 4.58 14.84
N VAL A 82 1.12 4.38 13.61
CA VAL A 82 1.98 3.81 12.58
C VAL A 82 2.96 4.81 11.96
N PHE A 83 2.89 6.08 12.36
CA PHE A 83 3.60 7.13 11.65
C PHE A 83 5.13 6.98 11.61
N PRO A 84 5.79 6.46 12.64
CA PRO A 84 7.23 6.22 12.49
C PRO A 84 7.56 5.28 11.34
N LEU A 85 6.70 4.30 11.09
CA LEU A 85 6.88 3.39 9.97
C LEU A 85 6.70 4.13 8.65
N CYS A 86 5.76 5.08 8.62
CA CYS A 86 5.51 5.87 7.41
C CYS A 86 6.71 6.74 7.05
N GLU A 87 7.44 7.21 8.07
CA GLU A 87 8.67 7.94 7.79
C GLU A 87 9.68 7.06 7.07
N MET A 88 9.76 5.79 7.46
CA MET A 88 10.65 4.86 6.77
C MET A 88 10.22 4.62 5.34
N LEU A 89 8.92 4.45 5.13
CA LEU A 89 8.39 4.24 3.79
C LEU A 89 8.67 5.45 2.91
N GLU A 90 8.44 6.63 3.44
CA GLU A 90 8.69 7.86 2.69
C GLU A 90 10.17 7.98 2.32
N ALA A 91 11.06 7.64 3.25
CA ALA A 91 12.49 7.71 2.99
C ALA A 91 12.90 6.76 1.88
N GLN A 92 12.19 5.65 1.72
CA GLN A 92 12.47 4.69 0.67
C GLN A 92 11.75 5.00 -0.64
N GLY A 93 10.92 6.04 -0.65
CA GLY A 93 10.15 6.37 -1.84
C GLY A 93 9.00 5.43 -2.13
N VAL A 94 8.53 4.71 -1.11
CA VAL A 94 7.44 3.75 -1.29
C VAL A 94 6.11 4.43 -1.00
N PRO A 95 5.19 4.44 -1.95
CA PRO A 95 3.87 5.02 -1.72
C PRO A 95 3.02 4.11 -0.84
N PHE A 96 2.09 4.70 -0.10
CA PHE A 96 1.25 3.91 0.78
C PHE A 96 -0.14 4.53 0.95
N VAL A 97 -1.07 3.70 1.37
CA VAL A 97 -2.44 4.09 1.67
C VAL A 97 -2.68 3.76 3.14
N PHE A 98 -3.26 4.70 3.88
CA PHE A 98 -3.68 4.42 5.24
C PHE A 98 -4.99 3.64 5.22
N THR A 99 -5.12 2.69 6.13
CA THR A 99 -6.42 2.13 6.44
C THR A 99 -6.77 2.56 7.86
N SER A 100 -8.04 2.84 8.10
CA SER A 100 -8.41 3.40 9.38
C SER A 100 -9.74 2.85 9.84
N GLY A 101 -9.89 2.76 11.17
CA GLY A 101 -11.16 2.45 11.76
C GLY A 101 -12.04 3.69 11.80
N TYR A 102 -13.25 3.47 12.26
CA TYR A 102 -14.25 4.52 12.28
C TYR A 102 -13.84 5.69 13.16
N ALA A 103 -13.09 5.42 14.23
CA ALA A 103 -12.74 6.43 15.22
C ALA A 103 -11.43 7.18 14.91
N ASP A 104 -10.75 6.82 13.85
CA ASP A 104 -9.45 7.44 13.56
C ASP A 104 -9.66 8.78 12.90
N ARG A 105 -9.72 9.83 13.70
CA ARG A 105 -10.04 11.15 13.16
C ARG A 105 -8.88 12.13 13.23
N ASN A 106 -7.95 11.91 14.14
CA ASN A 106 -6.86 12.86 14.34
C ASN A 106 -5.63 12.40 13.57
N MET A 107 -5.37 13.06 12.45
CA MET A 107 -4.18 12.81 11.65
C MET A 107 -3.20 13.95 11.83
N PRO A 108 -1.92 13.65 12.03
CA PRO A 108 -0.92 14.71 11.99
C PRO A 108 -0.98 15.43 10.65
N GLU A 109 -0.73 16.71 10.69
CA GLU A 109 -0.83 17.55 9.50
C GLU A 109 0.01 17.01 8.35
N LYS A 110 1.18 16.48 8.65
CA LYS A 110 2.08 15.95 7.64
C LYS A 110 1.41 14.87 6.78
N TRP A 111 0.50 14.10 7.37
CA TRP A 111 -0.08 12.93 6.72
C TRP A 111 -1.51 13.12 6.26
N GLU A 112 -2.08 14.32 6.47
CA GLU A 112 -3.49 14.55 6.17
C GLU A 112 -3.87 14.33 4.73
N ASP A 113 -2.95 14.62 3.82
CA ASP A 113 -3.25 14.55 2.39
C ASP A 113 -2.98 13.18 1.78
N ARG A 114 -2.54 12.22 2.57
CA ARG A 114 -2.25 10.91 2.04
C ARG A 114 -3.54 10.12 1.82
N PRO A 115 -3.56 9.25 0.82
CA PRO A 115 -4.74 8.43 0.56
C PRO A 115 -5.13 7.60 1.77
N ARG A 116 -6.42 7.44 1.97
CA ARG A 116 -6.94 6.71 3.13
C ARG A 116 -8.21 5.97 2.77
N VAL A 117 -8.33 4.75 3.25
CA VAL A 117 -9.51 3.92 3.06
C VAL A 117 -10.03 3.52 4.42
N GLN A 118 -11.32 3.71 4.66
CA GLN A 118 -11.92 3.41 5.95
C GLN A 118 -12.38 1.95 5.99
N LYS A 119 -12.09 1.30 7.10
CA LYS A 119 -12.57 -0.07 7.33
C LYS A 119 -14.02 -0.06 7.77
N PRO A 120 -14.84 -1.01 7.37
CA PRO A 120 -14.53 -2.09 6.44
C PRO A 120 -14.53 -1.58 5.00
N TYR A 121 -13.65 -2.13 4.18
CA TYR A 121 -13.54 -1.68 2.79
C TYR A 121 -13.85 -2.81 1.83
N THR A 122 -14.16 -2.44 0.60
CA THR A 122 -14.50 -3.38 -0.46
C THR A 122 -13.32 -3.54 -1.39
N LEU A 123 -13.41 -4.56 -2.25
CA LEU A 123 -12.42 -4.78 -3.29
C LEU A 123 -12.25 -3.53 -4.15
N ASP A 124 -13.37 -2.90 -4.55
CA ASP A 124 -13.31 -1.71 -5.39
C ASP A 124 -12.56 -0.57 -4.71
N GLN A 125 -12.78 -0.39 -3.42
CA GLN A 125 -12.12 0.70 -2.70
C GLN A 125 -10.62 0.49 -2.62
N ILE A 126 -10.20 -0.74 -2.35
CA ILE A 126 -8.77 -1.05 -2.30
C ILE A 126 -8.16 -0.94 -3.68
N GLU A 127 -8.84 -1.46 -4.69
CA GLU A 127 -8.33 -1.38 -6.06
C GLU A 127 -8.13 0.07 -6.49
N LYS A 128 -9.14 0.90 -6.24
CA LYS A 128 -9.06 2.30 -6.65
C LYS A 128 -7.92 3.02 -5.93
N ALA A 129 -7.77 2.78 -4.63
CA ALA A 129 -6.73 3.45 -3.86
C ALA A 129 -5.34 3.04 -4.35
N LEU A 130 -5.14 1.75 -4.61
CA LEU A 130 -3.83 1.29 -5.08
C LEU A 130 -3.52 1.78 -6.49
N ARG A 131 -4.51 1.73 -7.38
CA ARG A 131 -4.29 2.26 -8.73
C ARG A 131 -3.91 3.73 -8.67
N GLY A 132 -4.55 4.48 -7.77
CA GLY A 132 -4.23 5.88 -7.60
C GLY A 132 -2.78 6.11 -7.23
N LEU A 133 -2.21 5.25 -6.40
CA LEU A 133 -0.81 5.38 -6.02
C LEU A 133 0.11 5.28 -7.24
N PHE A 134 -0.17 4.33 -8.11
CA PHE A 134 0.71 4.08 -9.24
C PHE A 134 0.47 5.05 -10.38
N GLU A 135 -0.72 5.63 -10.46
CA GLU A 135 -1.02 6.63 -11.47
C GLU A 135 -0.44 7.99 -11.11
N GLU A 136 -0.11 8.19 -9.85
CA GLU A 136 0.33 9.50 -9.37
C GLU A 136 1.82 9.68 -9.44
N ASP A 137 2.48 8.90 -10.27
CA ASP A 137 3.89 9.10 -10.48
C ASP A 137 4.13 10.55 -10.87
N PRO A 138 4.86 11.30 -10.07
CA PRO A 138 5.07 12.72 -10.34
C PRO A 138 5.82 12.98 -11.62
N LYS A 139 6.45 11.98 -12.17
CA LYS A 139 7.16 12.12 -13.42
C LYS A 139 6.27 11.99 -14.61
N SER A 140 5.10 11.50 -14.40
CA SER A 140 4.19 11.27 -15.51
C SER A 140 3.33 12.45 -15.78
#